data_539b850aa6616af8fdec2c2218460267
#
_entry.id   539b850aa6616af8fdec2c2218460267
#
_cell.length_a   1.000
_cell.length_b   1.000
_cell.length_c   1.000
_cell.angle_alpha   90.00
_cell.angle_beta   90.00
_cell.angle_gamma   90.00
#
_symmetry.space_group_name_H-M   'P 1'
#
loop_
_entity.id
_entity.type
_entity.pdbx_description
1 polymer ?
#
loop_
_entity_poly.entity_id
_entity_poly.type
_entity_poly.pdbx_seq_one_letter_code
_entity_poly.pdbx_strand_id
1 'polypeptide(L)'
;MLDHRGARCPQFRAVHVTILSRKLAIYTTRRLAQAARLRGARVRVLDPLGVEMHLDEQPSAFYRRKKLPRTDVVVPRIAPSVQAYGLAVVNHFAMMGVATLNDAAGIAASRNKMRALQLLAARGVAVPPTVMAASAADLRAMVELVGGLPVLIKILTPSERPGVMVAESLQSMEAALEAVLSMGHNLLVQRYVRRKLERDLRALVVGDKVVAWVERRPRPGRLLHTLARGAQLKAVRVPSALDGIAVHAARVVGLEIAAVDLIETEVGPLVFDVNSSPGLKGLERATGKDLALPIIGRAQELVREAEGANVGRRGQGQG
;
A
#
# COMPACT_ATOMS: atom_id res chain seq x y z
N MET A 1 34.24 2.42 -22.10
CA MET A 1 34.34 1.37 -23.12
C MET A 1 33.58 1.84 -24.35
N LEU A 2 34.22 1.98 -25.48
CA LEU A 2 33.61 2.27 -26.79
C LEU A 2 33.15 0.93 -27.38
N ASP A 3 31.95 0.88 -27.97
CA ASP A 3 31.56 -0.26 -28.76
C ASP A 3 32.36 -0.27 -30.09
N HIS A 4 32.38 -1.38 -30.83
CA HIS A 4 33.14 -1.56 -32.08
C HIS A 4 32.73 -0.61 -33.22
N ARG A 5 31.81 0.36 -32.99
CA ARG A 5 31.35 1.37 -33.94
C ARG A 5 31.61 2.80 -33.47
N GLY A 6 32.39 3.00 -32.39
CA GLY A 6 32.74 4.33 -31.90
C GLY A 6 31.58 5.13 -31.26
N ALA A 7 30.41 4.52 -31.08
CA ALA A 7 29.30 5.17 -30.41
C ALA A 7 29.55 5.18 -28.90
N ARG A 8 29.54 6.34 -28.27
CA ARG A 8 29.53 6.44 -26.80
C ARG A 8 28.28 5.75 -26.30
N CYS A 9 28.48 4.66 -25.54
CA CYS A 9 27.38 4.04 -24.80
C CYS A 9 26.61 5.15 -24.05
N PRO A 10 25.29 5.26 -24.16
CA PRO A 10 24.56 6.32 -23.48
C PRO A 10 24.87 6.21 -21.98
N GLN A 11 25.54 7.22 -21.44
CA GLN A 11 25.80 7.31 -20.01
C GLN A 11 24.43 7.43 -19.35
N PHE A 12 23.90 6.32 -18.86
CA PHE A 12 22.64 6.32 -18.10
C PHE A 12 22.84 7.25 -16.90
N ARG A 13 22.19 8.41 -16.97
CA ARG A 13 22.22 9.40 -15.91
C ARG A 13 21.70 8.78 -14.62
N ALA A 14 22.46 8.93 -13.52
CA ALA A 14 22.04 8.39 -12.23
C ALA A 14 20.68 8.96 -11.80
N VAL A 15 19.71 8.08 -11.54
CA VAL A 15 18.37 8.45 -11.09
C VAL A 15 18.43 9.01 -9.68
N HIS A 16 17.76 10.14 -9.42
CA HIS A 16 17.65 10.77 -8.10
C HIS A 16 16.36 10.32 -7.41
N VAL A 17 16.50 9.42 -6.45
CA VAL A 17 15.42 8.86 -5.65
C VAL A 17 15.25 9.65 -4.35
N THR A 18 14.07 10.17 -4.11
CA THR A 18 13.71 10.80 -2.83
C THR A 18 12.74 9.88 -2.07
N ILE A 19 13.13 9.38 -0.90
CA ILE A 19 12.27 8.58 -0.03
C ILE A 19 11.65 9.53 0.99
N LEU A 20 10.32 9.66 1.00
CA LEU A 20 9.60 10.45 2.00
C LEU A 20 9.33 9.57 3.22
N SER A 21 10.07 9.77 4.30
CA SER A 21 9.95 8.97 5.53
C SER A 21 10.39 9.78 6.74
N ARG A 22 9.71 9.57 7.88
CA ARG A 22 10.00 10.26 9.13
C ARG A 22 11.43 10.05 9.64
N LYS A 23 12.02 8.88 9.41
CA LYS A 23 13.38 8.54 9.90
C LYS A 23 14.05 7.49 9.00
N LEU A 24 15.33 7.69 8.69
CA LEU A 24 16.16 6.70 7.98
C LEU A 24 16.30 5.38 8.78
N ALA A 25 16.28 5.46 10.10
CA ALA A 25 16.43 4.29 10.99
C ALA A 25 15.28 3.27 10.86
N ILE A 26 14.13 3.66 10.28
CA ILE A 26 13.03 2.73 10.00
C ILE A 26 13.54 1.65 9.04
N TYR A 27 13.37 0.38 9.41
CA TYR A 27 13.91 -0.76 8.67
C TYR A 27 13.66 -0.67 7.16
N THR A 28 12.39 -0.52 6.74
CA THR A 28 12.02 -0.45 5.32
C THR A 28 12.68 0.73 4.62
N THR A 29 12.71 1.92 5.26
CA THR A 29 13.36 3.11 4.69
C THR A 29 14.85 2.88 4.47
N ARG A 30 15.54 2.28 5.44
CA ARG A 30 16.96 1.94 5.34
C ARG A 30 17.21 0.94 4.22
N ARG A 31 16.38 -0.13 4.09
CA ARG A 31 16.48 -1.13 3.04
C ARG A 31 16.31 -0.52 1.64
N LEU A 32 15.28 0.33 1.47
CA LEU A 32 15.07 1.05 0.20
C LEU A 32 16.25 1.97 -0.14
N ALA A 33 16.79 2.68 0.84
CA ALA A 33 17.96 3.53 0.60
C ALA A 33 19.22 2.72 0.23
N GLN A 34 19.42 1.56 0.84
CA GLN A 34 20.50 0.63 0.49
C GLN A 34 20.32 0.09 -0.95
N ALA A 35 19.12 -0.40 -1.28
CA ALA A 35 18.79 -0.90 -2.60
C ALA A 35 18.98 0.16 -3.69
N ALA A 36 18.59 1.42 -3.42
CA ALA A 36 18.80 2.53 -4.35
C ALA A 36 20.30 2.75 -4.66
N ARG A 37 21.15 2.73 -3.63
CA ARG A 37 22.61 2.86 -3.84
C ARG A 37 23.18 1.68 -4.61
N LEU A 38 22.77 0.45 -4.29
CA LEU A 38 23.20 -0.77 -5.01
C LEU A 38 22.81 -0.72 -6.49
N ARG A 39 21.69 -0.07 -6.84
CA ARG A 39 21.24 0.12 -8.21
C ARG A 39 21.81 1.39 -8.88
N GLY A 40 22.85 2.01 -8.30
CA GLY A 40 23.50 3.19 -8.84
C GLY A 40 22.68 4.50 -8.77
N ALA A 41 21.60 4.53 -8.00
CA ALA A 41 20.80 5.74 -7.82
C ALA A 41 21.38 6.66 -6.75
N ARG A 42 21.23 7.97 -6.94
CA ARG A 42 21.45 8.95 -5.87
C ARG A 42 20.21 8.99 -5.00
N VAL A 43 20.35 8.72 -3.69
CA VAL A 43 19.20 8.62 -2.78
C VAL A 43 19.30 9.63 -1.65
N ARG A 44 18.17 10.25 -1.34
CA ARG A 44 17.97 11.05 -0.12
C ARG A 44 16.71 10.56 0.62
N VAL A 45 16.69 10.78 1.93
CA VAL A 45 15.54 10.51 2.78
C VAL A 45 15.12 11.85 3.40
N LEU A 46 13.86 12.23 3.20
CA LEU A 46 13.29 13.46 3.72
C LEU A 46 12.11 13.14 4.64
N ASP A 47 12.07 13.82 5.77
CA ASP A 47 10.83 13.85 6.58
C ASP A 47 9.80 14.72 5.83
N PRO A 48 8.62 14.18 5.49
CA PRO A 48 7.60 14.96 4.79
C PRO A 48 7.23 16.26 5.52
N LEU A 49 7.28 16.29 6.86
CA LEU A 49 7.00 17.51 7.63
C LEU A 49 8.06 18.61 7.49
N GLY A 50 9.23 18.30 6.96
CA GLY A 50 10.27 19.28 6.67
C GLY A 50 10.25 19.79 5.23
N VAL A 51 9.32 19.29 4.39
CA VAL A 51 9.16 19.76 3.01
C VAL A 51 8.19 20.93 2.99
N GLU A 52 8.62 22.03 2.40
CA GLU A 52 7.82 23.24 2.17
C GLU A 52 7.44 23.26 0.69
N MET A 53 6.16 23.42 0.42
CA MET A 53 5.58 23.43 -0.92
C MET A 53 5.32 24.87 -1.34
N HIS A 54 5.90 25.29 -2.45
CA HIS A 54 5.68 26.61 -3.02
C HIS A 54 4.88 26.48 -4.32
N LEU A 55 3.74 27.16 -4.36
CA LEU A 55 2.80 27.16 -5.49
C LEU A 55 2.82 28.54 -6.14
N ASP A 56 3.30 28.56 -7.38
CA ASP A 56 3.23 29.67 -8.31
C ASP A 56 3.12 29.12 -9.74
N GLU A 57 3.45 29.90 -10.74
CA GLU A 57 3.48 29.46 -12.14
C GLU A 57 4.40 28.24 -12.38
N GLN A 58 5.46 28.09 -11.57
CA GLN A 58 6.39 26.97 -11.60
C GLN A 58 6.52 26.33 -10.21
N PRO A 59 5.67 25.37 -9.85
CA PRO A 59 5.69 24.73 -8.55
C PRO A 59 7.09 24.26 -8.15
N SER A 60 7.49 24.55 -6.92
CA SER A 60 8.82 24.22 -6.40
C SER A 60 8.76 23.74 -4.95
N ALA A 61 9.74 22.93 -4.54
CA ALA A 61 9.80 22.38 -3.21
C ALA A 61 11.09 22.78 -2.49
N PHE A 62 10.97 23.04 -1.20
CA PHE A 62 12.08 23.34 -0.31
C PHE A 62 12.13 22.31 0.82
N TYR A 63 13.28 22.11 1.39
CA TYR A 63 13.46 21.32 2.59
C TYR A 63 14.24 22.14 3.61
N ARG A 64 13.57 22.49 4.72
CA ARG A 64 14.14 23.36 5.75
C ARG A 64 14.73 24.66 5.14
N ARG A 65 13.89 25.34 4.36
CA ARG A 65 14.20 26.63 3.68
C ARG A 65 15.27 26.56 2.57
N LYS A 66 15.74 25.36 2.19
CA LYS A 66 16.66 25.21 1.07
C LYS A 66 15.93 24.57 -0.10
N LYS A 67 16.04 25.19 -1.29
CA LYS A 67 15.45 24.65 -2.52
C LYS A 67 15.93 23.21 -2.71
N LEU A 68 14.99 22.31 -2.94
CA LEU A 68 15.31 20.90 -3.17
C LEU A 68 16.03 20.77 -4.52
N PRO A 69 17.17 20.04 -4.54
CA PRO A 69 17.81 19.72 -5.80
C PRO A 69 16.96 18.67 -6.52
N ARG A 70 17.32 18.43 -7.79
CA ARG A 70 16.64 17.47 -8.67
C ARG A 70 16.18 16.21 -7.95
N THR A 71 14.93 15.84 -8.20
CA THR A 71 14.30 14.58 -7.85
C THR A 71 13.67 13.99 -9.11
N ASP A 72 13.95 12.73 -9.43
CA ASP A 72 13.38 12.06 -10.60
C ASP A 72 12.19 11.17 -10.19
N VAL A 73 12.27 10.60 -8.99
CA VAL A 73 11.18 9.78 -8.43
C VAL A 73 11.09 9.92 -6.91
N VAL A 74 9.86 9.95 -6.43
CA VAL A 74 9.53 9.93 -5.00
C VAL A 74 9.00 8.55 -4.62
N VAL A 75 9.52 8.00 -3.50
CA VAL A 75 9.02 6.77 -2.89
C VAL A 75 8.38 7.13 -1.54
N PRO A 76 7.03 7.25 -1.48
CA PRO A 76 6.33 7.66 -0.26
C PRO A 76 6.32 6.55 0.79
N ARG A 77 6.74 6.87 2.00
CA ARG A 77 6.61 6.06 3.22
C ARG A 77 5.90 6.88 4.29
N ILE A 78 4.73 7.40 3.92
CA ILE A 78 3.97 8.32 4.75
C ILE A 78 3.36 7.56 5.93
N ALA A 79 3.62 8.02 7.15
CA ALA A 79 2.97 7.49 8.34
C ALA A 79 1.54 8.03 8.47
N PRO A 80 0.58 7.28 9.06
CA PRO A 80 -0.79 7.77 9.26
C PRO A 80 -0.87 9.06 10.06
N SER A 81 -0.03 9.21 11.07
CA SER A 81 0.01 10.41 11.91
C SER A 81 0.34 11.71 11.16
N VAL A 82 0.83 11.62 9.93
CA VAL A 82 1.17 12.77 9.08
C VAL A 82 0.54 12.65 7.70
N GLN A 83 -0.57 11.92 7.61
CA GLN A 83 -1.17 11.54 6.32
C GLN A 83 -1.55 12.76 5.48
N ALA A 84 -2.31 13.69 6.01
CA ALA A 84 -2.82 14.83 5.24
C ALA A 84 -1.67 15.64 4.62
N TYR A 85 -0.70 16.05 5.44
CA TYR A 85 0.46 16.78 4.95
C TYR A 85 1.34 15.95 4.01
N GLY A 86 1.59 14.70 4.38
CA GLY A 86 2.42 13.79 3.57
C GLY A 86 1.84 13.53 2.18
N LEU A 87 0.52 13.40 2.05
CA LEU A 87 -0.14 13.25 0.75
C LEU A 87 -0.10 14.54 -0.07
N ALA A 88 -0.24 15.70 0.57
CA ALA A 88 -0.06 16.98 -0.11
C ALA A 88 1.36 17.12 -0.69
N VAL A 89 2.39 16.70 0.07
CA VAL A 89 3.78 16.67 -0.42
C VAL A 89 3.94 15.72 -1.62
N VAL A 90 3.32 14.52 -1.60
CA VAL A 90 3.38 13.59 -2.74
C VAL A 90 2.71 14.20 -3.97
N ASN A 91 1.51 14.80 -3.82
CA ASN A 91 0.82 15.50 -4.90
C ASN A 91 1.65 16.65 -5.46
N HIS A 92 2.32 17.42 -4.59
CA HIS A 92 3.15 18.54 -5.01
C HIS A 92 4.32 18.08 -5.90
N PHE A 93 5.00 16.98 -5.54
CA PHE A 93 6.01 16.39 -6.39
C PHE A 93 5.44 15.91 -7.74
N ALA A 94 4.25 15.31 -7.74
CA ALA A 94 3.58 14.91 -8.98
C ALA A 94 3.25 16.12 -9.87
N MET A 95 2.79 17.26 -9.30
CA MET A 95 2.57 18.51 -10.01
C MET A 95 3.87 19.07 -10.61
N MET A 96 5.01 18.86 -9.96
CA MET A 96 6.34 19.20 -10.49
C MET A 96 6.82 18.26 -11.60
N GLY A 97 6.00 17.29 -12.04
CA GLY A 97 6.37 16.28 -13.06
C GLY A 97 7.27 15.18 -12.53
N VAL A 98 7.40 15.02 -11.23
CA VAL A 98 8.21 13.97 -10.59
C VAL A 98 7.39 12.68 -10.48
N ALA A 99 7.94 11.55 -10.94
CA ALA A 99 7.29 10.25 -10.78
C ALA A 99 7.08 9.90 -9.29
N THR A 100 5.98 9.25 -8.95
CA THR A 100 5.65 8.85 -7.58
C THR A 100 5.33 7.36 -7.48
N LEU A 101 5.92 6.68 -6.52
CA LEU A 101 5.80 5.23 -6.32
C LEU A 101 5.40 4.94 -4.86
N ASN A 102 4.12 4.96 -4.45
CA ASN A 102 2.84 5.18 -5.12
C ASN A 102 2.45 6.66 -5.23
N ASP A 103 1.37 6.94 -5.96
CA ASP A 103 0.76 8.25 -5.97
C ASP A 103 -0.09 8.53 -4.71
N ALA A 104 -0.47 9.80 -4.52
CA ALA A 104 -1.23 10.20 -3.35
C ALA A 104 -2.68 9.69 -3.38
N ALA A 105 -3.30 9.58 -4.55
CA ALA A 105 -4.67 9.11 -4.71
C ALA A 105 -4.79 7.63 -4.35
N GLY A 106 -3.90 6.78 -4.86
CA GLY A 106 -3.83 5.36 -4.52
C GLY A 106 -3.53 5.13 -3.03
N ILE A 107 -2.59 5.92 -2.45
CA ILE A 107 -2.33 5.86 -1.01
C ILE A 107 -3.58 6.22 -0.21
N ALA A 108 -4.28 7.30 -0.55
CA ALA A 108 -5.50 7.73 0.13
C ALA A 108 -6.61 6.67 0.01
N ALA A 109 -6.83 6.12 -1.20
CA ALA A 109 -7.82 5.08 -1.45
C ALA A 109 -7.55 3.81 -0.62
N SER A 110 -6.30 3.34 -0.57
CA SER A 110 -5.93 2.14 0.20
C SER A 110 -6.11 2.30 1.71
N ARG A 111 -5.97 3.51 2.21
CA ARG A 111 -6.13 3.82 3.65
C ARG A 111 -7.57 3.93 4.09
N ASN A 112 -8.44 4.36 3.21
CA ASN A 112 -9.89 4.30 3.45
C ASN A 112 -10.38 2.88 3.15
N LYS A 113 -10.56 2.07 4.20
CA LYS A 113 -10.89 0.64 4.06
C LYS A 113 -12.18 0.40 3.29
N MET A 114 -13.22 1.22 3.51
CA MET A 114 -14.45 1.10 2.74
C MET A 114 -14.23 1.48 1.27
N ARG A 115 -13.52 2.57 1.00
CA ARG A 115 -13.20 2.99 -0.37
C ARG A 115 -12.42 1.93 -1.13
N ALA A 116 -11.43 1.31 -0.50
CA ALA A 116 -10.67 0.22 -1.11
C ALA A 116 -11.58 -0.95 -1.49
N LEU A 117 -12.46 -1.40 -0.57
CA LEU A 117 -13.42 -2.48 -0.86
C LEU A 117 -14.42 -2.10 -1.96
N GLN A 118 -14.92 -0.86 -1.99
CA GLN A 118 -15.79 -0.37 -3.05
C GLN A 118 -15.11 -0.41 -4.42
N LEU A 119 -13.85 0.04 -4.51
CA LEU A 119 -13.08 0.00 -5.76
C LEU A 119 -12.88 -1.44 -6.25
N LEU A 120 -12.52 -2.34 -5.33
CA LEU A 120 -12.31 -3.76 -5.62
C LEU A 120 -13.59 -4.41 -6.13
N ALA A 121 -14.70 -4.25 -5.41
CA ALA A 121 -16.00 -4.82 -5.77
C ALA A 121 -16.50 -4.28 -7.12
N ALA A 122 -16.38 -2.97 -7.37
CA ALA A 122 -16.78 -2.32 -8.63
C ALA A 122 -15.98 -2.82 -9.85
N ARG A 123 -14.84 -3.47 -9.65
CA ARG A 123 -13.98 -4.04 -10.71
C ARG A 123 -13.95 -5.56 -10.69
N GLY A 124 -14.94 -6.21 -10.05
CA GLY A 124 -15.10 -7.65 -10.04
C GLY A 124 -14.10 -8.41 -9.17
N VAL A 125 -13.33 -7.74 -8.31
CA VAL A 125 -12.50 -8.42 -7.32
C VAL A 125 -13.38 -8.86 -6.16
N ALA A 126 -13.40 -10.16 -5.88
CA ALA A 126 -14.18 -10.72 -4.80
C ALA A 126 -13.70 -10.23 -3.43
N VAL A 127 -14.61 -9.65 -2.64
CA VAL A 127 -14.36 -9.12 -1.30
C VAL A 127 -15.34 -9.76 -0.29
N PRO A 128 -15.00 -9.86 0.99
CA PRO A 128 -15.98 -10.31 1.98
C PRO A 128 -17.17 -9.37 2.06
N PRO A 129 -18.42 -9.86 2.16
CA PRO A 129 -19.60 -9.05 2.40
C PRO A 129 -19.38 -8.10 3.58
N THR A 130 -19.61 -6.82 3.34
CA THR A 130 -19.26 -5.74 4.28
C THR A 130 -20.35 -4.68 4.31
N VAL A 131 -20.77 -4.27 5.51
CA VAL A 131 -21.67 -3.14 5.76
C VAL A 131 -20.93 -2.06 6.53
N MET A 132 -21.13 -0.81 6.16
CA MET A 132 -20.72 0.35 6.93
C MET A 132 -21.97 1.09 7.37
N ALA A 133 -22.12 1.34 8.66
CA ALA A 133 -23.26 2.05 9.22
C ALA A 133 -22.79 3.19 10.14
N ALA A 134 -23.57 4.25 10.17
CA ALA A 134 -23.36 5.41 11.03
C ALA A 134 -24.08 5.28 12.37
N SER A 135 -24.96 4.29 12.53
CA SER A 135 -25.71 4.03 13.75
C SER A 135 -25.87 2.52 13.97
N ALA A 136 -26.23 2.14 15.17
CA ALA A 136 -26.53 0.76 15.57
C ALA A 136 -28.04 0.43 15.50
N ALA A 137 -28.84 1.21 14.77
CA ALA A 137 -30.30 1.15 14.83
C ALA A 137 -30.90 -0.20 14.37
N ASP A 138 -30.24 -0.93 13.46
CA ASP A 138 -30.72 -2.25 13.01
C ASP A 138 -29.57 -3.27 12.89
N LEU A 139 -29.16 -3.79 14.02
CA LEU A 139 -28.10 -4.79 14.12
C LEU A 139 -28.43 -6.10 13.41
N ARG A 140 -29.72 -6.51 13.45
CA ARG A 140 -30.16 -7.76 12.80
C ARG A 140 -30.01 -7.67 11.30
N ALA A 141 -30.50 -6.58 10.70
CA ALA A 141 -30.37 -6.35 9.27
C ALA A 141 -28.88 -6.29 8.84
N MET A 142 -28.03 -5.63 9.62
CA MET A 142 -26.57 -5.62 9.31
C MET A 142 -25.97 -7.02 9.32
N VAL A 143 -26.34 -7.86 10.29
CA VAL A 143 -25.86 -9.24 10.38
C VAL A 143 -26.38 -10.07 9.22
N GLU A 144 -27.65 -9.93 8.85
CA GLU A 144 -28.24 -10.63 7.70
C GLU A 144 -27.57 -10.24 6.38
N LEU A 145 -27.34 -8.95 6.15
CA LEU A 145 -26.66 -8.43 4.95
C LEU A 145 -25.23 -9.00 4.77
N VAL A 146 -24.53 -9.28 5.86
CA VAL A 146 -23.19 -9.89 5.77
C VAL A 146 -23.23 -11.42 5.84
N GLY A 147 -24.42 -12.02 5.98
CA GLY A 147 -24.64 -13.47 5.91
C GLY A 147 -24.56 -14.20 7.25
N GLY A 148 -24.92 -13.51 8.33
CA GLY A 148 -25.08 -14.12 9.66
C GLY A 148 -23.86 -13.98 10.58
N LEU A 149 -24.08 -14.36 11.83
CA LEU A 149 -23.03 -14.45 12.86
C LEU A 149 -22.13 -15.69 12.65
N PRO A 150 -20.88 -15.64 13.11
CA PRO A 150 -20.19 -14.50 13.69
C PRO A 150 -19.82 -13.44 12.66
N VAL A 151 -19.64 -12.19 13.11
CA VAL A 151 -19.19 -11.07 12.28
C VAL A 151 -17.87 -10.48 12.77
N LEU A 152 -17.13 -9.88 11.84
CA LEU A 152 -15.91 -9.14 12.12
C LEU A 152 -16.24 -7.64 12.18
N ILE A 153 -15.96 -6.99 13.30
CA ILE A 153 -16.12 -5.54 13.47
C ILE A 153 -14.74 -4.90 13.33
N LYS A 154 -14.60 -3.97 12.38
CA LYS A 154 -13.38 -3.19 12.17
C LYS A 154 -13.62 -1.73 12.50
N ILE A 155 -12.93 -1.20 13.50
CA ILE A 155 -13.01 0.20 13.90
C ILE A 155 -12.18 1.02 12.93
N LEU A 156 -12.79 2.04 12.32
CA LEU A 156 -12.13 2.95 11.39
C LEU A 156 -11.55 4.14 12.16
N THR A 157 -10.37 3.97 12.73
CA THR A 157 -9.63 5.07 13.36
C THR A 157 -8.63 5.68 12.38
N PRO A 158 -8.26 6.97 12.53
CA PRO A 158 -7.16 7.56 11.77
C PRO A 158 -5.79 6.92 12.04
N SER A 159 -5.69 6.08 13.09
CA SER A 159 -4.44 5.40 13.46
C SER A 159 -4.23 4.13 12.63
N GLU A 160 -2.95 3.71 12.50
CA GLU A 160 -2.56 2.47 11.78
C GLU A 160 -3.09 1.17 12.38
N ARG A 161 -3.76 1.22 13.50
CA ARG A 161 -4.18 0.05 14.27
C ARG A 161 -5.69 0.02 14.39
N PRO A 162 -6.41 -0.38 13.34
CA PRO A 162 -7.83 -0.59 13.47
C PRO A 162 -8.07 -1.61 14.58
N GLY A 163 -8.95 -1.28 15.52
CA GLY A 163 -9.51 -2.26 16.42
C GLY A 163 -10.25 -3.29 15.57
N VAL A 164 -9.99 -4.56 15.80
CA VAL A 164 -10.71 -5.66 15.14
C VAL A 164 -11.26 -6.55 16.24
N MET A 165 -12.57 -6.79 16.21
CA MET A 165 -13.28 -7.64 17.16
C MET A 165 -14.12 -8.66 16.38
N VAL A 166 -14.35 -9.82 16.98
CA VAL A 166 -15.32 -10.80 16.50
C VAL A 166 -16.52 -10.74 17.42
N ALA A 167 -17.70 -10.55 16.86
CA ALA A 167 -18.96 -10.66 17.58
C ALA A 167 -19.64 -11.98 17.21
N GLU A 168 -19.87 -12.82 18.22
CA GLU A 168 -20.48 -14.12 18.07
C GLU A 168 -21.98 -14.10 18.39
N SER A 169 -22.48 -13.00 18.99
CA SER A 169 -23.87 -12.75 19.31
C SER A 169 -24.29 -11.32 19.02
N LEU A 170 -25.60 -11.07 18.87
CA LEU A 170 -26.14 -9.71 18.72
C LEU A 170 -25.76 -8.83 19.91
N GLN A 171 -25.83 -9.38 21.12
CA GLN A 171 -25.47 -8.65 22.34
C GLN A 171 -24.00 -8.21 22.35
N SER A 172 -23.08 -9.10 21.97
CA SER A 172 -21.64 -8.73 21.87
C SER A 172 -21.37 -7.71 20.75
N MET A 173 -22.16 -7.75 19.69
CA MET A 173 -22.10 -6.78 18.61
C MET A 173 -22.61 -5.41 19.06
N GLU A 174 -23.75 -5.36 19.75
CA GLU A 174 -24.36 -4.14 20.28
C GLU A 174 -23.39 -3.40 21.20
N ALA A 175 -22.87 -4.10 22.20
CA ALA A 175 -21.90 -3.53 23.15
C ALA A 175 -20.65 -2.98 22.45
N ALA A 176 -20.15 -3.68 21.43
CA ALA A 176 -19.01 -3.23 20.65
C ALA A 176 -19.33 -1.98 19.83
N LEU A 177 -20.51 -1.93 19.20
CA LEU A 177 -20.96 -0.80 18.38
C LEU A 177 -21.19 0.45 19.22
N GLU A 178 -21.91 0.33 20.34
CA GLU A 178 -22.13 1.45 21.26
C GLU A 178 -20.83 2.05 21.76
N ALA A 179 -19.88 1.22 22.18
CA ALA A 179 -18.57 1.67 22.64
C ALA A 179 -17.77 2.43 21.54
N VAL A 180 -17.87 1.99 20.29
CA VAL A 180 -17.13 2.61 19.17
C VAL A 180 -17.81 3.88 18.68
N LEU A 181 -19.14 3.86 18.56
CA LEU A 181 -19.91 5.02 18.10
C LEU A 181 -19.89 6.17 19.13
N SER A 182 -19.92 5.85 20.45
CA SER A 182 -19.77 6.86 21.50
C SER A 182 -18.43 7.59 21.46
N MET A 183 -17.38 6.96 20.89
CA MET A 183 -16.09 7.58 20.64
C MET A 183 -16.02 8.38 19.32
N GLY A 184 -17.12 8.50 18.59
CA GLY A 184 -17.18 9.23 17.31
C GLY A 184 -16.47 8.52 16.15
N HIS A 185 -16.26 7.20 16.24
CA HIS A 185 -15.62 6.42 15.20
C HIS A 185 -16.62 5.68 14.32
N ASN A 186 -16.37 5.66 13.02
CA ASN A 186 -17.07 4.78 12.09
C ASN A 186 -16.53 3.36 12.19
N LEU A 187 -17.35 2.39 11.80
CA LEU A 187 -16.97 0.99 11.81
C LEU A 187 -17.47 0.26 10.56
N LEU A 188 -16.83 -0.85 10.26
CA LEU A 188 -17.27 -1.83 9.27
C LEU A 188 -17.69 -3.10 9.99
N VAL A 189 -18.87 -3.61 9.63
CA VAL A 189 -19.31 -4.98 9.95
C VAL A 189 -19.06 -5.82 8.72
N GLN A 190 -18.30 -6.87 8.86
CA GLN A 190 -17.88 -7.73 7.76
C GLN A 190 -18.14 -9.19 8.10
N ARG A 191 -18.52 -9.98 7.09
CA ARG A 191 -18.65 -11.42 7.25
C ARG A 191 -17.38 -11.99 7.87
N TYR A 192 -17.51 -12.75 8.95
CA TYR A 192 -16.44 -13.57 9.47
C TYR A 192 -16.28 -14.79 8.56
N VAL A 193 -15.24 -14.74 7.73
CA VAL A 193 -14.97 -15.84 6.80
C VAL A 193 -14.24 -16.96 7.54
N ARG A 194 -14.90 -18.11 7.67
CA ARG A 194 -14.23 -19.32 8.15
C ARG A 194 -13.17 -19.73 7.11
N ARG A 195 -11.96 -19.90 7.55
CA ARG A 195 -10.81 -20.16 6.68
C ARG A 195 -10.72 -21.67 6.43
N LYS A 196 -10.60 -22.08 5.18
CA LYS A 196 -10.41 -23.47 4.81
C LYS A 196 -9.19 -24.11 5.47
N LEU A 197 -8.14 -23.32 5.73
CA LEU A 197 -6.86 -23.78 6.27
C LEU A 197 -6.34 -22.88 7.41
N GLU A 198 -7.21 -22.11 8.07
CA GLU A 198 -6.85 -21.17 9.14
C GLU A 198 -5.66 -20.24 8.80
N ARG A 199 -5.45 -19.99 7.53
CA ARG A 199 -4.35 -19.14 7.04
C ARG A 199 -4.85 -17.99 6.21
N ASP A 200 -4.22 -16.83 6.34
CA ASP A 200 -4.36 -15.77 5.37
C ASP A 200 -3.06 -15.57 4.59
N LEU A 201 -3.20 -15.17 3.36
CA LEU A 201 -2.12 -14.98 2.41
C LEU A 201 -1.87 -13.50 2.24
N ARG A 202 -0.60 -13.12 2.17
CA ARG A 202 -0.19 -11.78 1.80
C ARG A 202 0.74 -11.83 0.62
N ALA A 203 0.35 -11.16 -0.47
CA ALA A 203 1.19 -10.88 -1.63
C ALA A 203 1.91 -9.55 -1.46
N LEU A 204 3.17 -9.47 -1.81
CA LEU A 204 3.84 -8.20 -2.10
C LEU A 204 3.85 -8.00 -3.61
N VAL A 205 3.06 -7.05 -4.08
CA VAL A 205 2.97 -6.64 -5.49
C VAL A 205 3.92 -5.48 -5.72
N VAL A 206 4.65 -5.53 -6.84
CA VAL A 206 5.51 -4.44 -7.34
C VAL A 206 5.29 -4.33 -8.85
N GLY A 207 4.67 -3.25 -9.29
CA GLY A 207 4.23 -3.08 -10.67
C GLY A 207 3.22 -4.15 -11.07
N ASP A 208 3.55 -4.91 -12.07
CA ASP A 208 2.73 -5.98 -12.65
C ASP A 208 3.03 -7.39 -12.10
N LYS A 209 3.84 -7.50 -11.03
CA LYS A 209 4.33 -8.79 -10.52
C LYS A 209 4.16 -8.94 -9.03
N VAL A 210 3.88 -10.17 -8.59
CA VAL A 210 4.02 -10.55 -7.19
C VAL A 210 5.46 -11.00 -6.94
N VAL A 211 6.17 -10.29 -6.06
CA VAL A 211 7.59 -10.58 -5.75
C VAL A 211 7.74 -11.50 -4.53
N ALA A 212 6.71 -11.57 -3.69
CA ALA A 212 6.70 -12.46 -2.53
C ALA A 212 5.29 -12.84 -2.12
N TRP A 213 5.14 -14.10 -1.68
CA TRP A 213 3.98 -14.59 -0.96
C TRP A 213 4.38 -15.07 0.43
N VAL A 214 3.59 -14.68 1.42
CA VAL A 214 3.70 -15.18 2.78
C VAL A 214 2.33 -15.56 3.31
N GLU A 215 2.31 -16.59 4.12
CA GLU A 215 1.19 -16.98 4.96
C GLU A 215 1.34 -16.31 6.33
N ARG A 216 0.26 -15.76 6.85
CA ARG A 216 0.20 -15.21 8.20
C ARG A 216 -0.50 -16.22 9.11
N ARG A 217 0.20 -16.71 10.11
CA ARG A 217 -0.33 -17.60 11.13
C ARG A 217 -0.46 -16.88 12.47
N PRO A 218 -1.56 -17.08 13.20
CA PRO A 218 -1.63 -16.61 14.58
C PRO A 218 -0.56 -17.31 15.41
N ARG A 219 -0.09 -16.66 16.46
CA ARG A 219 0.70 -17.35 17.46
C ARG A 219 -0.21 -18.29 18.29
N PRO A 220 0.31 -19.43 18.75
CA PRO A 220 -0.46 -20.31 19.64
C PRO A 220 -1.07 -19.52 20.81
N GLY A 221 -2.34 -19.78 21.13
CA GLY A 221 -3.07 -19.11 22.21
C GLY A 221 -3.57 -17.69 21.90
N ARG A 222 -3.43 -17.20 20.65
CA ARG A 222 -4.01 -15.92 20.23
C ARG A 222 -5.03 -16.12 19.11
N LEU A 223 -6.14 -15.39 19.22
CA LEU A 223 -7.19 -15.41 18.21
C LEU A 223 -6.72 -14.77 16.90
N LEU A 224 -7.22 -15.27 15.77
CA LEU A 224 -6.85 -14.86 14.40
C LEU A 224 -6.98 -13.36 14.13
N HIS A 225 -7.94 -12.69 14.76
CA HIS A 225 -8.15 -11.24 14.60
C HIS A 225 -7.05 -10.38 15.22
N THR A 226 -6.14 -10.95 16.02
CA THR A 226 -4.97 -10.25 16.56
C THR A 226 -3.73 -10.35 15.65
N LEU A 227 -3.89 -10.81 14.40
CA LEU A 227 -2.78 -10.95 13.42
C LEU A 227 -2.00 -9.66 13.15
N ALA A 228 -2.63 -8.48 13.36
CA ALA A 228 -1.94 -7.19 13.28
C ALA A 228 -0.76 -7.07 14.26
N ARG A 229 -0.71 -7.90 15.33
CA ARG A 229 0.33 -7.89 16.37
C ARG A 229 1.03 -9.23 16.47
N GLY A 230 2.07 -9.41 15.67
CA GLY A 230 3.01 -10.51 15.92
C GLY A 230 2.64 -11.85 15.29
N ALA A 231 1.86 -11.87 14.21
CA ALA A 231 1.72 -13.05 13.39
C ALA A 231 3.07 -13.59 12.94
N GLN A 232 3.19 -14.90 12.89
CA GLN A 232 4.31 -15.55 12.22
C GLN A 232 4.07 -15.48 10.71
N LEU A 233 5.08 -15.01 9.98
CA LEU A 233 5.08 -15.02 8.53
C LEU A 233 5.91 -16.18 8.04
N LYS A 234 5.36 -16.97 7.12
CA LYS A 234 6.05 -18.09 6.46
C LYS A 234 5.95 -17.88 4.95
N ALA A 235 7.07 -18.00 4.24
CA ALA A 235 7.05 -18.00 2.78
C ALA A 235 6.24 -19.21 2.27
N VAL A 236 5.41 -18.95 1.27
CA VAL A 236 4.57 -20.01 0.67
C VAL A 236 4.63 -19.93 -0.85
N ARG A 237 4.38 -21.06 -1.49
CA ARG A 237 4.04 -21.13 -2.91
C ARG A 237 2.53 -21.19 -3.04
N VAL A 238 2.00 -20.46 -3.98
CA VAL A 238 0.57 -20.40 -4.28
C VAL A 238 0.34 -20.68 -5.77
N PRO A 239 -0.86 -21.08 -6.19
CA PRO A 239 -1.22 -21.17 -7.61
C PRO A 239 -1.05 -19.80 -8.29
N SER A 240 -0.57 -19.81 -9.54
CA SER A 240 -0.32 -18.59 -10.33
C SER A 240 -1.57 -17.73 -10.56
N ALA A 241 -2.75 -18.34 -10.51
CA ALA A 241 -4.02 -17.60 -10.58
C ALA A 241 -4.16 -16.54 -9.48
N LEU A 242 -3.57 -16.76 -8.29
CA LEU A 242 -3.60 -15.78 -7.19
C LEU A 242 -2.69 -14.57 -7.47
N ASP A 243 -1.64 -14.73 -8.28
CA ASP A 243 -0.79 -13.59 -8.70
C ASP A 243 -1.62 -12.58 -9.48
N GLY A 244 -2.43 -13.06 -10.44
CA GLY A 244 -3.32 -12.20 -11.24
C GLY A 244 -4.32 -11.44 -10.38
N ILE A 245 -4.92 -12.10 -9.40
CA ILE A 245 -5.87 -11.46 -8.46
C ILE A 245 -5.17 -10.38 -7.63
N ALA A 246 -3.98 -10.67 -7.09
CA ALA A 246 -3.24 -9.72 -6.27
C ALA A 246 -2.78 -8.49 -7.08
N VAL A 247 -2.25 -8.71 -8.29
CA VAL A 247 -1.84 -7.62 -9.19
C VAL A 247 -3.04 -6.78 -9.61
N HIS A 248 -4.16 -7.42 -9.99
CA HIS A 248 -5.38 -6.71 -10.35
C HIS A 248 -5.92 -5.88 -9.18
N ALA A 249 -5.95 -6.43 -7.97
CA ALA A 249 -6.38 -5.70 -6.77
C ALA A 249 -5.50 -4.47 -6.48
N ALA A 250 -4.17 -4.60 -6.59
CA ALA A 250 -3.25 -3.47 -6.44
C ALA A 250 -3.53 -2.36 -7.47
N ARG A 251 -3.68 -2.74 -8.75
CA ARG A 251 -3.96 -1.83 -9.87
C ARG A 251 -5.31 -1.12 -9.72
N VAL A 252 -6.37 -1.84 -9.30
CA VAL A 252 -7.71 -1.27 -9.08
C VAL A 252 -7.70 -0.18 -8.00
N VAL A 253 -6.88 -0.34 -6.96
CA VAL A 253 -6.71 0.66 -5.91
C VAL A 253 -5.75 1.80 -6.33
N GLY A 254 -5.08 1.67 -7.47
CA GLY A 254 -4.12 2.66 -7.99
C GLY A 254 -2.74 2.54 -7.34
N LEU A 255 -2.27 1.34 -7.07
CA LEU A 255 -1.00 1.12 -6.38
C LEU A 255 0.01 0.36 -7.24
N GLU A 256 1.20 0.93 -7.37
CA GLU A 256 2.38 0.30 -7.95
C GLU A 256 3.08 -0.65 -6.95
N ILE A 257 3.01 -0.31 -5.66
CA ILE A 257 3.49 -1.18 -4.57
C ILE A 257 2.33 -1.41 -3.62
N ALA A 258 2.00 -2.66 -3.39
CA ALA A 258 0.96 -3.03 -2.45
C ALA A 258 1.29 -4.33 -1.70
N ALA A 259 0.89 -4.39 -0.43
CA ALA A 259 0.61 -5.68 0.18
C ALA A 259 -0.87 -5.96 0.02
N VAL A 260 -1.21 -7.04 -0.67
CA VAL A 260 -2.59 -7.50 -0.88
C VAL A 260 -2.83 -8.70 0.02
N ASP A 261 -3.85 -8.60 0.86
CA ASP A 261 -4.23 -9.65 1.80
C ASP A 261 -5.45 -10.41 1.29
N LEU A 262 -5.31 -11.73 1.20
CA LEU A 262 -6.33 -12.63 0.68
C LEU A 262 -6.65 -13.71 1.70
N ILE A 263 -7.91 -14.16 1.70
CA ILE A 263 -8.36 -15.37 2.39
C ILE A 263 -8.84 -16.37 1.34
N GLU A 264 -8.34 -17.59 1.39
CA GLU A 264 -8.89 -18.70 0.59
C GLU A 264 -10.15 -19.23 1.26
N THR A 265 -11.24 -19.33 0.48
CA THR A 265 -12.52 -19.88 0.91
C THR A 265 -12.94 -21.04 0.01
N GLU A 266 -14.02 -21.72 0.38
CA GLU A 266 -14.58 -22.80 -0.44
C GLU A 266 -15.10 -22.32 -1.81
N VAL A 267 -15.53 -21.05 -1.87
CA VAL A 267 -16.07 -20.43 -3.10
C VAL A 267 -15.01 -19.59 -3.83
N GLY A 268 -13.76 -19.64 -3.40
CA GLY A 268 -12.66 -18.92 -4.03
C GLY A 268 -11.96 -17.90 -3.10
N PRO A 269 -10.92 -17.22 -3.58
CA PRO A 269 -10.16 -16.25 -2.81
C PRO A 269 -10.92 -14.93 -2.68
N LEU A 270 -10.89 -14.33 -1.49
CA LEU A 270 -11.44 -13.01 -1.19
C LEU A 270 -10.31 -12.05 -0.81
N VAL A 271 -10.26 -10.88 -1.44
CA VAL A 271 -9.34 -9.79 -1.07
C VAL A 271 -9.99 -8.96 0.04
N PHE A 272 -9.38 -8.88 1.21
CA PHE A 272 -9.94 -8.17 2.37
C PHE A 272 -9.14 -6.95 2.81
N ASP A 273 -7.92 -6.76 2.30
CA ASP A 273 -7.10 -5.57 2.55
C ASP A 273 -6.08 -5.33 1.44
N VAL A 274 -5.84 -4.05 1.12
CA VAL A 274 -4.76 -3.60 0.23
C VAL A 274 -4.02 -2.46 0.94
N ASN A 275 -2.71 -2.63 1.13
CA ASN A 275 -1.88 -1.70 1.90
C ASN A 275 -0.79 -1.08 1.02
N SER A 276 -0.81 0.23 0.85
CA SER A 276 0.14 1.02 0.04
C SER A 276 1.54 1.17 0.65
N SER A 277 1.73 0.83 1.92
CA SER A 277 2.99 1.06 2.62
C SER A 277 3.46 -0.19 3.38
N PRO A 278 3.68 -1.34 2.69
CA PRO A 278 4.04 -2.59 3.35
C PRO A 278 5.39 -2.49 4.09
N GLY A 279 5.45 -3.08 5.28
CA GLY A 279 6.70 -3.24 6.02
C GLY A 279 7.50 -4.41 5.47
N LEU A 280 8.77 -4.20 5.10
CA LEU A 280 9.60 -5.26 4.49
C LEU A 280 10.22 -6.22 5.52
N LYS A 281 10.45 -5.80 6.77
CA LYS A 281 11.20 -6.60 7.76
C LYS A 281 10.68 -8.04 7.92
N GLY A 282 9.37 -8.19 8.09
CA GLY A 282 8.76 -9.51 8.25
C GLY A 282 8.78 -10.32 6.96
N LEU A 283 8.53 -9.67 5.82
CA LEU A 283 8.52 -10.30 4.50
C LEU A 283 9.92 -10.80 4.11
N GLU A 284 10.96 -9.95 4.24
CA GLU A 284 12.35 -10.32 3.95
C GLU A 284 12.83 -11.45 4.86
N ARG A 285 12.49 -11.39 6.17
CA ARG A 285 12.82 -12.46 7.11
C ARG A 285 12.15 -13.80 6.76
N ALA A 286 10.90 -13.76 6.34
CA ALA A 286 10.14 -14.96 6.01
C ALA A 286 10.59 -15.59 4.67
N THR A 287 10.96 -14.76 3.69
CA THR A 287 11.28 -15.21 2.33
C THR A 287 12.76 -15.38 2.05
N GLY A 288 13.63 -14.78 2.86
CA GLY A 288 15.07 -14.71 2.61
C GLY A 288 15.45 -13.84 1.40
N LYS A 289 14.48 -13.11 0.80
CA LYS A 289 14.69 -12.32 -0.42
C LYS A 289 14.96 -10.86 -0.08
N ASP A 290 15.75 -10.18 -0.92
CA ASP A 290 15.84 -8.71 -0.92
C ASP A 290 14.63 -8.13 -1.66
N LEU A 291 13.64 -7.67 -0.90
CA LEU A 291 12.40 -7.13 -1.45
C LEU A 291 12.47 -5.62 -1.72
N ALA A 292 13.53 -4.96 -1.29
CA ALA A 292 13.75 -3.55 -1.60
C ALA A 292 14.29 -3.34 -3.02
N LEU A 293 15.05 -4.30 -3.57
CA LEU A 293 15.60 -4.22 -4.92
C LEU A 293 14.54 -4.12 -6.02
N PRO A 294 13.50 -4.99 -6.08
CA PRO A 294 12.44 -4.87 -7.08
C PRO A 294 11.66 -3.55 -6.95
N ILE A 295 11.44 -3.05 -5.72
CA ILE A 295 10.76 -1.78 -5.49
C ILE A 295 11.54 -0.62 -6.11
N ILE A 296 12.84 -0.54 -5.89
CA ILE A 296 13.68 0.50 -6.49
C ILE A 296 13.82 0.28 -8.00
N GLY A 297 13.83 -0.98 -8.45
CA GLY A 297 13.76 -1.30 -9.88
C GLY A 297 12.55 -0.65 -10.54
N ARG A 298 11.36 -0.83 -9.97
CA ARG A 298 10.12 -0.21 -10.48
C ARG A 298 10.18 1.32 -10.43
N ALA A 299 10.76 1.90 -9.37
CA ALA A 299 10.96 3.35 -9.30
C ALA A 299 11.80 3.88 -10.49
N GLN A 300 12.86 3.16 -10.86
CA GLN A 300 13.69 3.53 -12.02
C GLN A 300 12.99 3.30 -13.36
N GLU A 301 12.10 2.30 -13.45
CA GLU A 301 11.25 2.05 -14.63
C GLU A 301 10.27 3.19 -14.85
N LEU A 302 9.58 3.66 -13.80
CA LEU A 302 8.68 4.81 -13.88
C LEU A 302 9.35 6.08 -14.39
N VAL A 303 10.61 6.32 -14.00
CA VAL A 303 11.38 7.47 -14.54
C VAL A 303 11.60 7.31 -16.05
N ARG A 304 11.98 6.12 -16.52
CA ARG A 304 12.18 5.85 -17.94
C ARG A 304 10.89 5.96 -18.76
N GLU A 305 9.78 5.45 -18.21
CA GLU A 305 8.46 5.55 -18.83
C GLU A 305 8.04 7.03 -18.99
N ALA A 306 8.26 7.86 -17.95
CA ALA A 306 7.96 9.29 -17.99
C ALA A 306 8.86 10.05 -19.00
N GLU A 307 10.15 9.72 -19.09
CA GLU A 307 11.07 10.31 -20.06
C GLU A 307 10.68 9.93 -21.50
N GLY A 308 10.34 8.66 -21.76
CA GLY A 308 9.88 8.18 -23.07
C GLY A 308 8.58 8.85 -23.54
N ALA A 309 7.62 9.03 -22.64
CA ALA A 309 6.36 9.73 -22.95
C ALA A 309 6.56 11.21 -23.31
N ASN A 310 7.54 11.88 -22.69
CA ASN A 310 7.87 13.27 -22.99
C ASN A 310 8.59 13.45 -24.36
N VAL A 311 9.38 12.48 -24.79
CA VAL A 311 10.04 12.49 -26.11
C VAL A 311 9.01 12.32 -27.23
N GLY A 312 8.03 11.41 -27.05
CA GLY A 312 6.95 11.18 -28.01
C GLY A 312 6.07 12.42 -28.25
N ARG A 313 5.78 13.21 -27.20
CA ARG A 313 4.98 14.45 -27.31
C ARG A 313 5.72 15.58 -28.03
N ARG A 314 7.03 15.68 -27.88
CA ARG A 314 7.85 16.71 -28.58
C ARG A 314 8.01 16.43 -30.07
N GLY A 315 7.95 15.15 -30.47
CA GLY A 315 8.03 14.76 -31.88
C GLY A 315 6.75 14.99 -32.68
N GLN A 316 5.59 15.07 -32.01
CA GLN A 316 4.28 15.29 -32.66
C GLN A 316 3.88 16.78 -32.79
N GLY A 317 4.61 17.70 -32.17
CA GLY A 317 4.32 19.14 -32.21
C GLY A 317 5.13 19.93 -33.26
N GLN A 318 5.85 19.25 -34.15
CA GLN A 318 6.64 19.88 -35.23
C GLN A 318 6.25 19.38 -36.64
N GLY A 319 5.00 18.86 -36.78
CA GLY A 319 4.42 18.48 -38.07
C GLY A 319 3.35 19.45 -38.53
#